data_56e717b6a8a30ab7335dc59f7273c403
#
_entry.id   56e717b6a8a30ab7335dc59f7273c403
#
_cell.length_a   1.000
_cell.length_b   1.000
_cell.length_c   1.000
_cell.angle_alpha   90.00
_cell.angle_beta   90.00
_cell.angle_gamma   90.00
#
_symmetry.space_group_name_H-M   'P 1'
#
loop_
_entity.id
_entity.type
_entity.pdbx_description
1 polymer ?
#
loop_
_entity_poly.entity_id
_entity_poly.type
_entity_poly.pdbx_seq_one_letter_code
_entity_poly.pdbx_strand_id
1 'polypeptide(L)'
;YPATFRTAEQIRTDISERGWNRVVAFQTRNPMHRAHEELCKMAQAAVDADGILIHMLLGQLKPGDIPADVRDAAIRTMVDQYFPANSVIVACYGFDMLYAGPREAVLHAVFRQNAGCTHLIVGRDHAGVGDYYGAFDAQTIFGDQVPDGALDIQIFEADHTAYSRKLDRVVMMRDV
;
A
#
# COMPACT_ATOMS: atom_id res chain seq x y z
N TYR A 1 17.08 10.74 4.08
CA TYR A 1 16.03 10.29 5.04
C TYR A 1 16.46 9.04 5.83
N PRO A 2 17.61 9.06 6.55
CA PRO A 2 18.14 7.84 7.19
C PRO A 2 17.26 7.30 8.34
N ALA A 3 16.42 8.13 8.90
CA ALA A 3 15.49 7.71 9.98
C ALA A 3 14.28 6.92 9.46
N THR A 4 13.92 7.09 8.20
CA THR A 4 12.66 6.56 7.62
C THR A 4 12.88 5.60 6.47
N PHE A 5 13.97 5.80 5.69
CA PHE A 5 14.35 4.89 4.62
C PHE A 5 14.73 3.51 5.17
N ARG A 6 14.24 2.46 4.51
CA ARG A 6 14.62 1.06 4.79
C ARG A 6 14.83 0.32 3.48
N THR A 7 15.87 -0.50 3.46
CA THR A 7 16.09 -1.46 2.36
C THR A 7 15.09 -2.61 2.47
N ALA A 8 14.89 -3.34 1.38
CA ALA A 8 14.07 -4.55 1.37
C ALA A 8 14.56 -5.59 2.40
N GLU A 9 15.89 -5.72 2.55
CA GLU A 9 16.50 -6.61 3.54
C GLU A 9 16.17 -6.19 4.98
N GLN A 10 16.26 -4.90 5.29
CA GLN A 10 15.91 -4.37 6.62
C GLN A 10 14.43 -4.61 6.95
N ILE A 11 13.53 -4.45 5.97
CA ILE A 11 12.10 -4.71 6.16
C ILE A 11 11.87 -6.22 6.38
N ARG A 12 12.52 -7.11 5.60
CA ARG A 12 12.43 -8.55 5.83
C ARG A 12 12.91 -8.97 7.22
N THR A 13 14.00 -8.36 7.69
CA THR A 13 14.52 -8.62 9.03
C THR A 13 13.50 -8.20 10.09
N ASP A 14 12.92 -7.01 9.99
CA ASP A 14 11.89 -6.52 10.92
C ASP A 14 10.64 -7.42 10.92
N ILE A 15 10.17 -7.85 9.75
CA ILE A 15 9.07 -8.81 9.60
C ILE A 15 9.39 -10.13 10.31
N SER A 16 10.59 -10.66 10.11
CA SER A 16 11.05 -11.92 10.72
C SER A 16 11.18 -11.83 12.24
N GLU A 17 11.75 -10.73 12.74
CA GLU A 17 11.90 -10.49 14.19
C GLU A 17 10.55 -10.35 14.91
N ARG A 18 9.52 -9.86 14.21
CA ARG A 18 8.14 -9.81 14.71
C ARG A 18 7.42 -11.16 14.64
N GLY A 19 7.99 -12.16 13.97
CA GLY A 19 7.36 -13.45 13.76
C GLY A 19 6.16 -13.40 12.80
N TRP A 20 6.11 -12.43 11.90
CA TRP A 20 5.02 -12.29 10.96
C TRP A 20 5.21 -13.20 9.75
N ASN A 21 4.16 -13.95 9.40
CA ASN A 21 4.14 -14.85 8.23
C ASN A 21 3.38 -14.24 7.05
N ARG A 22 2.34 -13.43 7.33
CA ARG A 22 1.55 -12.72 6.32
C ARG A 22 1.60 -11.23 6.56
N VAL A 23 2.02 -10.50 5.55
CA VAL A 23 2.15 -9.05 5.61
C VAL A 23 1.46 -8.45 4.40
N VAL A 24 0.51 -7.54 4.65
CA VAL A 24 -0.12 -6.76 3.59
C VAL A 24 0.55 -5.39 3.49
N ALA A 25 0.95 -5.02 2.27
CA ALA A 25 1.59 -3.75 1.99
C ALA A 25 0.59 -2.72 1.46
N PHE A 26 0.68 -1.51 1.98
CA PHE A 26 0.02 -0.32 1.46
C PHE A 26 1.06 0.69 1.01
N GLN A 27 1.05 1.05 -0.28
CA GLN A 27 1.90 2.08 -0.82
C GLN A 27 1.20 3.43 -0.79
N THR A 28 1.91 4.46 -0.37
CA THR A 28 1.38 5.82 -0.43
C THR A 28 2.44 6.84 -0.83
N ARG A 29 2.01 7.86 -1.58
CA ARG A 29 2.76 9.09 -1.84
C ARG A 29 2.10 10.30 -1.17
N ASN A 30 1.01 10.09 -0.48
CA ASN A 30 0.21 11.12 0.18
C ASN A 30 0.16 10.88 1.70
N PRO A 31 -0.16 11.88 2.50
CA PRO A 31 -0.60 11.68 3.88
C PRO A 31 -1.80 10.72 3.90
N MET A 32 -1.85 9.89 4.92
CA MET A 32 -3.00 9.01 5.12
C MET A 32 -4.15 9.75 5.81
N HIS A 33 -5.36 9.32 5.53
CA HIS A 33 -6.58 9.77 6.20
C HIS A 33 -7.47 8.58 6.55
N ARG A 34 -8.59 8.81 7.23
CA ARG A 34 -9.46 7.76 7.77
C ARG A 34 -9.81 6.65 6.77
N ALA A 35 -10.08 6.99 5.52
CA ALA A 35 -10.41 5.98 4.50
C ALA A 35 -9.22 5.05 4.20
N HIS A 36 -7.98 5.55 4.23
CA HIS A 36 -6.78 4.71 4.05
C HIS A 36 -6.54 3.81 5.26
N GLU A 37 -6.76 4.32 6.46
CA GLU A 37 -6.69 3.54 7.70
C GLU A 37 -7.65 2.35 7.64
N GLU A 38 -8.92 2.61 7.35
CA GLU A 38 -9.95 1.57 7.26
C GLU A 38 -9.66 0.59 6.12
N LEU A 39 -9.17 1.07 4.97
CA LEU A 39 -8.75 0.19 3.87
C LEU A 39 -7.64 -0.77 4.30
N CYS A 40 -6.63 -0.28 5.00
CA CYS A 40 -5.54 -1.13 5.53
C CYS A 40 -6.08 -2.19 6.50
N LYS A 41 -6.99 -1.82 7.40
CA LYS A 41 -7.63 -2.75 8.34
C LYS A 41 -8.51 -3.78 7.63
N MET A 42 -9.29 -3.35 6.63
CA MET A 42 -10.10 -4.27 5.81
C MET A 42 -9.23 -5.27 5.06
N ALA A 43 -8.13 -4.80 4.44
CA ALA A 43 -7.21 -5.68 3.73
C ALA A 43 -6.53 -6.66 4.70
N GLN A 44 -6.03 -6.19 5.85
CA GLN A 44 -5.43 -7.05 6.87
C GLN A 44 -6.38 -8.16 7.31
N ALA A 45 -7.63 -7.82 7.61
CA ALA A 45 -8.64 -8.79 8.03
C ALA A 45 -9.01 -9.78 6.92
N ALA A 46 -9.15 -9.31 5.67
CA ALA A 46 -9.56 -10.14 4.55
C ALA A 46 -8.52 -11.21 4.16
N VAL A 47 -7.23 -10.89 4.34
CA VAL A 47 -6.14 -11.83 4.00
C VAL A 47 -5.53 -12.50 5.24
N ASP A 48 -6.11 -12.26 6.42
CA ASP A 48 -5.62 -12.78 7.71
C ASP A 48 -4.12 -12.47 7.91
N ALA A 49 -3.75 -11.20 7.71
CA ALA A 49 -2.35 -10.77 7.82
C ALA A 49 -1.97 -10.46 9.26
N ASP A 50 -0.76 -10.89 9.66
CA ASP A 50 -0.17 -10.62 10.97
C ASP A 50 0.14 -9.14 11.15
N GLY A 51 0.52 -8.47 10.05
CA GLY A 51 0.88 -7.05 10.09
C GLY A 51 0.74 -6.33 8.76
N ILE A 52 0.93 -5.03 8.84
CA ILE A 52 0.82 -4.10 7.71
C ILE A 52 2.17 -3.42 7.49
N LEU A 53 2.62 -3.36 6.24
CA LEU A 53 3.69 -2.46 5.83
C LEU A 53 3.08 -1.22 5.17
N ILE A 54 3.20 -0.06 5.80
CA ILE A 54 2.94 1.23 5.14
C ILE A 54 4.25 1.71 4.53
N HIS A 55 4.32 1.70 3.21
CA HIS A 55 5.54 1.98 2.45
C HIS A 55 5.40 3.30 1.69
N MET A 56 6.00 4.35 2.23
CA MET A 56 5.91 5.69 1.68
C MET A 56 7.01 5.94 0.63
N LEU A 57 6.60 6.52 -0.50
CA LEU A 57 7.49 6.93 -1.57
C LEU A 57 8.22 8.24 -1.20
N LEU A 58 9.56 8.24 -1.31
CA LEU A 58 10.40 9.41 -1.05
C LEU A 58 10.86 10.11 -2.34
N GLY A 59 10.76 9.46 -3.49
CA GLY A 59 11.23 9.98 -4.76
C GLY A 59 10.48 11.23 -5.24
N GLN A 60 10.84 11.70 -6.43
CA GLN A 60 10.22 12.88 -7.01
C GLN A 60 8.72 12.68 -7.21
N LEU A 61 7.97 13.68 -6.81
CA LEU A 61 6.53 13.78 -6.92
C LEU A 61 6.16 14.97 -7.79
N LYS A 62 4.88 15.14 -8.05
CA LYS A 62 4.38 16.30 -8.81
C LYS A 62 4.60 17.60 -8.04
N PRO A 63 4.77 18.75 -8.74
CA PRO A 63 4.71 20.05 -8.10
C PRO A 63 3.40 20.22 -7.31
N GLY A 64 3.51 20.66 -6.07
CA GLY A 64 2.37 20.83 -5.15
C GLY A 64 2.07 19.63 -4.25
N ASP A 65 2.77 18.50 -4.42
CA ASP A 65 2.69 17.38 -3.48
C ASP A 65 3.27 17.76 -2.10
N ILE A 66 2.74 17.13 -1.07
CA ILE A 66 3.12 17.41 0.32
C ILE A 66 4.55 16.92 0.59
N PRO A 67 5.40 17.70 1.27
CA PRO A 67 6.76 17.29 1.62
C PRO A 67 6.84 15.95 2.36
N ALA A 68 7.93 15.21 2.15
CA ALA A 68 8.10 13.86 2.67
C ALA A 68 8.12 13.78 4.20
N ASP A 69 8.72 14.76 4.87
CA ASP A 69 8.75 14.88 6.33
C ASP A 69 7.36 15.09 6.93
N VAL A 70 6.53 15.90 6.29
CA VAL A 70 5.13 16.12 6.70
C VAL A 70 4.31 14.86 6.50
N ARG A 71 4.50 14.16 5.39
CA ARG A 71 3.83 12.87 5.12
C ARG A 71 4.22 11.80 6.14
N ASP A 72 5.51 11.66 6.43
CA ASP A 72 6.03 10.71 7.42
C ASP A 72 5.47 11.01 8.81
N ALA A 73 5.49 12.24 9.25
CA ALA A 73 4.93 12.65 10.54
C ALA A 73 3.43 12.35 10.63
N ALA A 74 2.66 12.66 9.59
CA ALA A 74 1.22 12.40 9.56
C ALA A 74 0.91 10.89 9.60
N ILE A 75 1.66 10.07 8.86
CA ILE A 75 1.48 8.60 8.83
C ILE A 75 1.81 8.00 10.19
N ARG A 76 2.94 8.39 10.80
CA ARG A 76 3.31 7.88 12.13
C ARG A 76 2.31 8.27 13.20
N THR A 77 1.84 9.51 13.18
CA THR A 77 0.79 9.96 14.10
C THR A 77 -0.49 9.13 13.94
N MET A 78 -0.89 8.83 12.71
CA MET A 78 -2.04 7.97 12.46
C MET A 78 -1.82 6.56 12.98
N VAL A 79 -0.65 5.97 12.72
CA VAL A 79 -0.31 4.62 13.19
C VAL A 79 -0.36 4.56 14.71
N ASP A 80 0.25 5.53 15.38
CA ASP A 80 0.32 5.57 16.85
C ASP A 80 -1.06 5.73 17.50
N GLN A 81 -1.98 6.45 16.85
CA GLN A 81 -3.30 6.75 17.42
C GLN A 81 -4.38 5.72 17.07
N TYR A 82 -4.29 5.06 15.90
CA TYR A 82 -5.43 4.32 15.33
C TYR A 82 -5.13 2.86 15.00
N PHE A 83 -3.89 2.43 15.09
CA PHE A 83 -3.54 1.02 14.90
C PHE A 83 -3.09 0.38 16.22
N PRO A 84 -3.31 -0.92 16.40
CA PRO A 84 -2.77 -1.62 17.55
C PRO A 84 -1.24 -1.51 17.62
N ALA A 85 -0.69 -1.45 18.82
CA ALA A 85 0.75 -1.44 19.02
C ALA A 85 1.40 -2.64 18.31
N ASN A 86 2.55 -2.42 17.67
CA ASN A 86 3.32 -3.44 16.97
C ASN A 86 2.60 -4.14 15.79
N SER A 87 1.53 -3.57 15.24
CA SER A 87 0.80 -4.14 14.10
C SER A 87 1.21 -3.54 12.75
N VAL A 88 2.00 -2.47 12.74
CA VAL A 88 2.38 -1.74 11.52
C VAL A 88 3.88 -1.47 11.49
N ILE A 89 4.49 -1.72 10.34
CA ILE A 89 5.82 -1.21 9.98
C ILE A 89 5.61 0.00 9.08
N VAL A 90 6.19 1.15 9.44
CA VAL A 90 6.26 2.34 8.58
C VAL A 90 7.67 2.46 8.03
N ALA A 91 7.80 2.35 6.73
CA ALA A 91 9.07 2.48 6.04
C ALA A 91 8.92 3.38 4.80
N CYS A 92 10.04 3.92 4.35
CA CYS A 92 10.10 4.72 3.14
C CYS A 92 11.11 4.13 2.17
N TYR A 93 10.91 4.37 0.88
CA TYR A 93 11.85 3.96 -0.16
C TYR A 93 12.07 5.06 -1.20
N GLY A 94 13.30 5.11 -1.73
CA GLY A 94 13.72 6.12 -2.69
C GLY A 94 13.44 5.69 -4.12
N PHE A 95 12.22 5.90 -4.58
CA PHE A 95 11.81 5.63 -5.96
C PHE A 95 10.91 6.75 -6.45
N ASP A 96 11.03 7.10 -7.73
CA ASP A 96 10.19 8.10 -8.37
C ASP A 96 8.92 7.47 -8.93
N MET A 97 7.80 8.18 -8.84
CA MET A 97 6.57 7.76 -9.54
C MET A 97 6.78 7.84 -11.04
N LEU A 98 6.56 6.74 -11.74
CA LEU A 98 6.67 6.66 -13.21
C LEU A 98 5.35 6.98 -13.90
N TYR A 99 4.23 6.92 -13.17
CA TYR A 99 2.88 7.09 -13.72
C TYR A 99 2.58 6.15 -14.91
N ALA A 100 3.16 4.93 -14.84
CA ALA A 100 3.03 3.90 -15.85
C ALA A 100 1.85 2.94 -15.60
N GLY A 101 0.97 3.29 -14.67
CA GLY A 101 -0.29 2.57 -14.40
C GLY A 101 -0.09 1.08 -14.12
N PRO A 102 -0.70 0.21 -14.93
CA PRO A 102 -0.66 -1.24 -14.72
C PRO A 102 0.76 -1.83 -14.60
N ARG A 103 1.68 -1.40 -15.45
CA ARG A 103 3.08 -1.90 -15.40
C ARG A 103 3.80 -1.46 -14.14
N GLU A 104 3.53 -0.26 -13.66
CA GLU A 104 4.09 0.21 -12.40
C GLU A 104 3.47 -0.53 -11.20
N ALA A 105 2.20 -0.91 -11.27
CA ALA A 105 1.60 -1.75 -10.25
C ALA A 105 2.32 -3.11 -10.10
N VAL A 106 2.70 -3.74 -11.23
CA VAL A 106 3.51 -4.98 -11.21
C VAL A 106 4.89 -4.72 -10.59
N LEU A 107 5.56 -3.64 -10.96
CA LEU A 107 6.85 -3.26 -10.36
C LEU A 107 6.71 -3.02 -8.85
N HIS A 108 5.63 -2.38 -8.42
CA HIS A 108 5.34 -2.18 -7.00
C HIS A 108 5.10 -3.49 -6.25
N ALA A 109 4.49 -4.48 -6.90
CA ALA A 109 4.33 -5.81 -6.34
C ALA A 109 5.70 -6.52 -6.16
N VAL A 110 6.58 -6.45 -7.15
CA VAL A 110 7.95 -6.98 -7.05
C VAL A 110 8.72 -6.35 -5.89
N PHE A 111 8.64 -5.05 -5.71
CA PHE A 111 9.30 -4.38 -4.58
C PHE A 111 8.80 -4.89 -3.22
N ARG A 112 7.50 -5.12 -3.08
CA ARG A 112 6.92 -5.61 -1.82
C ARG A 112 7.20 -7.08 -1.59
N GLN A 113 7.21 -7.89 -2.64
CA GLN A 113 7.68 -9.27 -2.55
C GLN A 113 9.13 -9.32 -2.07
N ASN A 114 10.00 -8.50 -2.64
CA ASN A 114 11.40 -8.41 -2.21
C ASN A 114 11.56 -7.91 -0.76
N ALA A 115 10.63 -7.11 -0.28
CA ALA A 115 10.58 -6.66 1.11
C ALA A 115 9.96 -7.68 2.08
N GLY A 116 9.51 -8.85 1.59
CA GLY A 116 8.95 -9.92 2.41
C GLY A 116 7.43 -9.84 2.62
N CYS A 117 6.74 -8.98 1.88
CA CYS A 117 5.28 -8.91 1.94
C CYS A 117 4.65 -10.04 1.14
N THR A 118 3.52 -10.54 1.62
CA THR A 118 2.72 -11.59 0.97
C THR A 118 1.56 -11.04 0.15
N HIS A 119 1.13 -9.81 0.44
CA HIS A 119 0.03 -9.14 -0.25
C HIS A 119 0.35 -7.66 -0.49
N LEU A 120 -0.13 -7.13 -1.62
CA LEU A 120 -0.11 -5.70 -1.94
C LEU A 120 -1.53 -5.21 -2.17
N ILE A 121 -1.89 -4.11 -1.53
CA ILE A 121 -3.14 -3.39 -1.83
C ILE A 121 -2.95 -2.62 -3.14
N VAL A 122 -3.72 -2.96 -4.15
CA VAL A 122 -3.77 -2.24 -5.43
C VAL A 122 -5.13 -1.58 -5.54
N GLY A 123 -5.14 -0.26 -5.44
CA GLY A 123 -6.35 0.54 -5.54
C GLY A 123 -6.77 0.80 -6.98
N ARG A 124 -7.94 1.40 -7.12
CA ARG A 124 -8.39 2.01 -8.37
C ARG A 124 -7.38 3.06 -8.82
N ASP A 125 -7.15 3.16 -10.12
CA ASP A 125 -6.23 4.14 -10.75
C ASP A 125 -4.80 4.09 -10.17
N HIS A 126 -4.36 2.91 -9.69
CA HIS A 126 -3.05 2.73 -9.08
C HIS A 126 -1.92 3.13 -10.05
N ALA A 127 -1.08 4.07 -9.62
CA ALA A 127 0.02 4.64 -10.40
C ALA A 127 -0.40 5.21 -11.77
N GLY A 128 -1.68 5.51 -11.95
CA GLY A 128 -2.21 6.12 -13.17
C GLY A 128 -1.99 7.62 -13.23
N VAL A 129 -2.25 8.18 -14.41
CA VAL A 129 -2.23 9.62 -14.69
C VAL A 129 -3.44 10.00 -15.54
N GLY A 130 -4.22 10.98 -15.07
CA GLY A 130 -5.46 11.38 -15.74
C GLY A 130 -6.37 10.19 -16.00
N ASP A 131 -6.89 10.10 -17.20
CA ASP A 131 -7.75 9.02 -17.73
C ASP A 131 -7.04 8.13 -18.76
N TYR A 132 -5.69 8.12 -18.74
CA TYR A 132 -4.89 7.38 -19.72
C TYR A 132 -5.05 5.85 -19.61
N TYR A 133 -5.29 5.35 -18.42
CA TYR A 133 -5.56 3.94 -18.13
C TYR A 133 -6.97 3.76 -17.62
N GLY A 134 -7.55 2.58 -17.82
CA GLY A 134 -8.81 2.20 -17.19
C GLY A 134 -8.67 2.11 -15.67
N ALA A 135 -9.74 2.42 -14.97
CA ALA A 135 -9.74 2.55 -13.51
C ALA A 135 -9.23 1.31 -12.75
N PHE A 136 -9.41 0.13 -13.32
CA PHE A 136 -9.03 -1.15 -12.73
C PHE A 136 -7.93 -1.89 -13.48
N ASP A 137 -7.35 -1.29 -14.53
CA ASP A 137 -6.32 -1.93 -15.36
C ASP A 137 -5.10 -2.36 -14.52
N ALA A 138 -4.77 -1.60 -13.48
CA ALA A 138 -3.69 -1.94 -12.54
C ALA A 138 -3.97 -3.19 -11.69
N GLN A 139 -5.22 -3.60 -11.58
CA GLN A 139 -5.61 -4.85 -10.92
C GLN A 139 -5.67 -6.00 -11.94
N THR A 140 -6.35 -5.79 -13.05
CA THR A 140 -6.55 -6.84 -14.07
C THR A 140 -5.26 -7.30 -14.74
N ILE A 141 -4.23 -6.46 -14.83
CA ILE A 141 -2.93 -6.84 -15.42
C ILE A 141 -2.31 -8.08 -14.78
N PHE A 142 -2.54 -8.30 -13.49
CA PHE A 142 -1.98 -9.46 -12.78
C PHE A 142 -2.58 -10.79 -13.24
N GLY A 143 -3.87 -10.80 -13.60
CA GLY A 143 -4.51 -11.98 -14.20
C GLY A 143 -4.32 -12.09 -15.71
N ASP A 144 -4.24 -10.95 -16.40
CA ASP A 144 -4.25 -10.91 -17.87
C ASP A 144 -2.86 -11.06 -18.50
N GLN A 145 -1.81 -10.53 -17.84
CA GLN A 145 -0.48 -10.39 -18.46
C GLN A 145 0.68 -10.92 -17.62
N VAL A 146 0.51 -11.07 -16.31
CA VAL A 146 1.54 -11.68 -15.46
C VAL A 146 1.39 -13.19 -15.54
N PRO A 147 2.43 -13.95 -15.98
CA PRO A 147 2.34 -15.40 -16.05
C PRO A 147 2.08 -16.03 -14.69
N ASP A 148 1.31 -17.11 -14.65
CA ASP A 148 1.04 -17.87 -13.44
C ASP A 148 2.36 -18.29 -12.77
N GLY A 149 2.46 -18.05 -11.46
CA GLY A 149 3.64 -18.38 -10.68
C GLY A 149 4.86 -17.47 -10.89
N ALA A 150 4.74 -16.39 -11.68
CA ALA A 150 5.83 -15.42 -11.85
C ALA A 150 6.03 -14.54 -10.59
N LEU A 151 5.00 -14.37 -9.79
CA LEU A 151 5.04 -13.66 -8.53
C LEU A 151 4.43 -14.53 -7.42
N ASP A 152 5.06 -14.51 -6.25
CA ASP A 152 4.51 -15.16 -5.04
C ASP A 152 3.55 -14.22 -4.29
N ILE A 153 3.74 -12.91 -4.43
CA ILE A 153 2.89 -11.90 -3.80
C ILE A 153 1.50 -11.90 -4.43
N GLN A 154 0.48 -11.84 -3.58
CA GLN A 154 -0.92 -11.75 -4.01
C GLN A 154 -1.40 -10.30 -3.99
N ILE A 155 -2.41 -9.99 -4.80
CA ILE A 155 -2.99 -8.66 -4.89
C ILE A 155 -4.31 -8.62 -4.14
N PHE A 156 -4.40 -7.68 -3.20
CA PHE A 156 -5.67 -7.29 -2.62
C PHE A 156 -6.25 -6.14 -3.46
N GLU A 157 -7.25 -6.44 -4.25
CA GLU A 157 -7.94 -5.48 -5.10
C GLU A 157 -8.81 -4.56 -4.26
N ALA A 158 -8.50 -3.27 -4.26
CA ALA A 158 -9.25 -2.26 -3.53
C ALA A 158 -10.06 -1.37 -4.47
N ASP A 159 -11.22 -0.94 -4.00
CA ASP A 159 -12.03 0.08 -4.65
C ASP A 159 -12.04 1.36 -3.79
N HIS A 160 -12.73 2.38 -4.24
CA HIS A 160 -12.95 3.58 -3.44
C HIS A 160 -13.58 3.23 -2.10
N THR A 161 -13.07 3.82 -1.06
CA THR A 161 -13.63 3.73 0.28
C THR A 161 -14.43 5.00 0.59
N ALA A 162 -15.64 4.83 1.09
CA ALA A 162 -16.52 5.90 1.50
C ALA A 162 -17.27 5.53 2.78
N TYR A 163 -17.67 6.55 3.54
CA TYR A 163 -18.51 6.32 4.70
C TYR A 163 -19.96 6.05 4.26
N SER A 164 -20.45 4.86 4.60
CA SER A 164 -21.85 4.47 4.38
C SER A 164 -22.69 4.87 5.58
N ARG A 165 -23.61 5.83 5.39
CA ARG A 165 -24.56 6.23 6.44
C ARG A 165 -25.50 5.08 6.85
N LYS A 166 -25.81 4.17 5.91
CA LYS A 166 -26.68 3.02 6.14
C LYS A 166 -26.02 1.98 7.05
N LEU A 167 -24.70 1.78 6.87
CA LEU A 167 -23.93 0.77 7.60
C LEU A 167 -23.14 1.38 8.77
N ASP A 168 -23.17 2.70 8.93
CA ASP A 168 -22.44 3.49 9.94
C ASP A 168 -20.95 3.16 10.03
N ARG A 169 -20.32 2.95 8.85
CA ARG A 169 -18.89 2.64 8.73
C ARG A 169 -18.33 2.96 7.36
N VAL A 170 -16.99 3.03 7.28
CA VAL A 170 -16.30 3.09 6.00
C VAL A 170 -16.36 1.72 5.32
N VAL A 171 -16.68 1.70 4.04
CA VAL A 171 -16.81 0.50 3.20
C VAL A 171 -16.18 0.74 1.84
N MET A 172 -15.85 -0.32 1.12
CA MET A 172 -15.54 -0.21 -0.30
C MET A 172 -16.83 -0.04 -1.10
N MET A 173 -16.78 0.81 -2.13
CA MET A 173 -17.98 1.13 -2.94
C MET A 173 -18.60 -0.09 -3.63
N ARG A 174 -17.80 -1.09 -3.95
CA ARG A 174 -18.27 -2.36 -4.53
C ARG A 174 -19.10 -3.22 -3.56
N ASP A 175 -19.04 -2.93 -2.27
CA ASP A 175 -19.69 -3.74 -1.21
C ASP A 175 -21.03 -3.14 -0.76
N VAL A 176 -21.54 -2.08 -1.43
CA VAL A 176 -22.80 -1.37 -1.09
C VAL A 176 -23.79 -1.35 -2.24
#